data_c6d97903bd71a46f8f755388230edb94
#
_entry.id   c6d97903bd71a46f8f755388230edb94
#
_cell.length_a   1.000
_cell.length_b   1.000
_cell.length_c   1.000
_cell.angle_alpha   90.00
_cell.angle_beta   90.00
_cell.angle_gamma   90.00
#
_symmetry.space_group_name_H-M   'P 1'
#
loop_
_entity.id
_entity.type
_entity.pdbx_description
1 polymer ?
#
loop_
_entity_poly.entity_id
_entity_poly.type
_entity_poly.pdbx_seq_one_letter_code
_entity_poly.pdbx_strand_id
1 'polypeptide(L)'
;MQTQIARAMFQVYEPIVLAAGGSNTPENQTICKQLGLGDHRMSYYATRSAPLGRVGAEVVSAIFYHHSVEMVSPAIPLAWSIASPERIVAARFEAVDQALRRLLPQQIESAEIAEAVALVRDAMLGCPIAGRPLFAAHAALQWPSEPHVALWHGLNLLREHRGEGHTSAVMAARLPPNQAAPMLIATTGEARDSRSWRWPDERWNHAVAGLHERR
;
A
#
# COMPACT_ATOMS: atom_id res chain seq x y z
N MET A 1 17.79 -11.19 -16.45
CA MET A 1 16.64 -12.12 -16.37
C MET A 1 15.79 -11.89 -15.12
N GLN A 2 16.30 -12.08 -13.90
CA GLN A 2 15.51 -11.91 -12.66
C GLN A 2 14.86 -10.52 -12.53
N THR A 3 15.57 -9.43 -12.80
CA THR A 3 15.06 -8.05 -12.75
C THR A 3 13.91 -7.81 -13.75
N GLN A 4 13.98 -8.42 -14.93
CA GLN A 4 12.93 -8.30 -15.95
C GLN A 4 11.67 -9.05 -15.53
N ILE A 5 11.81 -10.24 -14.94
CA ILE A 5 10.68 -11.01 -14.40
C ILE A 5 10.01 -10.23 -13.26
N ALA A 6 10.80 -9.74 -12.31
CA ALA A 6 10.26 -8.95 -11.19
C ALA A 6 9.51 -7.70 -11.68
N ARG A 7 10.03 -7.02 -12.71
CA ARG A 7 9.38 -5.85 -13.31
C ARG A 7 8.07 -6.22 -14.01
N ALA A 8 8.06 -7.30 -14.79
CA ALA A 8 6.86 -7.78 -15.47
C ALA A 8 5.78 -8.21 -14.47
N MET A 9 6.15 -8.95 -13.43
CA MET A 9 5.26 -9.33 -12.34
C MET A 9 4.63 -8.12 -11.67
N PHE A 10 5.42 -7.10 -11.33
CA PHE A 10 4.93 -5.86 -10.72
C PHE A 10 3.91 -5.14 -11.61
N GLN A 11 4.18 -5.07 -12.93
CA GLN A 11 3.27 -4.43 -13.88
C GLN A 11 1.91 -5.14 -13.99
N VAL A 12 1.86 -6.44 -13.66
CA VAL A 12 0.62 -7.23 -13.68
C VAL A 12 -0.16 -7.08 -12.37
N TYR A 13 0.47 -7.33 -11.21
CA TYR A 13 -0.30 -7.42 -9.96
C TYR A 13 -0.58 -6.08 -9.29
N GLU A 14 0.26 -5.06 -9.46
CA GLU A 14 0.03 -3.75 -8.82
C GLU A 14 -1.30 -3.11 -9.27
N PRO A 15 -1.64 -3.06 -10.57
CA PRO A 15 -2.94 -2.56 -11.00
C PRO A 15 -4.12 -3.32 -10.39
N ILE A 16 -4.03 -4.64 -10.25
CA ILE A 16 -5.08 -5.48 -9.64
C ILE A 16 -5.28 -5.09 -8.17
N VAL A 17 -4.19 -4.99 -7.42
CA VAL A 17 -4.25 -4.61 -6.00
C VAL A 17 -4.87 -3.23 -5.83
N LEU A 18 -4.49 -2.26 -6.68
CA LEU A 18 -5.01 -0.89 -6.60
C LEU A 18 -6.46 -0.77 -7.08
N ALA A 19 -6.86 -1.54 -8.11
CA ALA A 19 -8.21 -1.50 -8.64
C ALA A 19 -9.28 -2.01 -7.65
N ALA A 20 -8.90 -2.95 -6.77
CA ALA A 20 -9.82 -3.51 -5.77
C ALA A 20 -9.62 -2.93 -4.36
N GLY A 21 -8.39 -2.65 -3.95
CA GLY A 21 -8.08 -2.24 -2.57
C GLY A 21 -7.38 -0.89 -2.45
N GLY A 22 -7.37 -0.09 -3.52
CA GLY A 22 -6.87 1.28 -3.48
C GLY A 22 -7.81 2.20 -2.69
N SER A 23 -7.24 3.22 -2.03
CA SER A 23 -8.02 4.20 -1.24
C SER A 23 -9.01 5.02 -2.08
N ASN A 24 -8.85 5.03 -3.41
CA ASN A 24 -9.71 5.74 -4.36
C ASN A 24 -10.83 4.88 -4.95
N THR A 25 -10.93 3.60 -4.60
CA THR A 25 -12.04 2.77 -5.07
C THR A 25 -13.36 3.21 -4.45
N PRO A 26 -14.48 3.17 -5.19
CA PRO A 26 -15.79 3.60 -4.65
C PRO A 26 -16.17 2.84 -3.38
N GLU A 27 -15.89 1.54 -3.33
CA GLU A 27 -16.18 0.68 -2.20
C GLU A 27 -15.38 1.09 -0.96
N ASN A 28 -14.06 1.32 -1.12
CA ASN A 28 -13.22 1.76 -0.01
C ASN A 28 -13.64 3.14 0.52
N GLN A 29 -13.94 4.08 -0.38
CA GLN A 29 -14.44 5.41 0.00
C GLN A 29 -15.76 5.32 0.78
N THR A 30 -16.69 4.48 0.31
CA THR A 30 -17.98 4.28 0.96
C THR A 30 -17.81 3.70 2.36
N ILE A 31 -17.05 2.62 2.50
CA ILE A 31 -16.85 1.92 3.77
C ILE A 31 -16.04 2.80 4.75
N CYS A 32 -14.99 3.47 4.29
CA CYS A 32 -14.24 4.41 5.13
C CYS A 32 -15.12 5.56 5.64
N LYS A 33 -16.00 6.09 4.79
CA LYS A 33 -16.96 7.12 5.19
C LYS A 33 -17.95 6.61 6.25
N GLN A 34 -18.45 5.39 6.10
CA GLN A 34 -19.33 4.74 7.09
C GLN A 34 -18.63 4.52 8.44
N LEU A 35 -17.33 4.25 8.42
CA LEU A 35 -16.50 4.16 9.62
C LEU A 35 -16.22 5.54 10.28
N GLY A 36 -16.46 6.65 9.59
CA GLY A 36 -16.08 7.99 10.03
C GLY A 36 -14.66 8.42 9.62
N LEU A 37 -13.94 7.60 8.84
CA LEU A 37 -12.63 7.94 8.26
C LEU A 37 -12.83 8.83 7.01
N GLY A 38 -13.34 10.05 7.24
CA GLY A 38 -13.97 10.87 6.20
C GLY A 38 -13.04 11.49 5.16
N ASP A 39 -11.74 11.52 5.39
CA ASP A 39 -10.81 12.14 4.44
C ASP A 39 -9.93 11.07 3.76
N HIS A 40 -9.56 11.35 2.51
CA HIS A 40 -8.76 10.45 1.68
C HIS A 40 -7.40 10.12 2.31
N ARG A 41 -6.74 11.08 2.98
CA ARG A 41 -5.44 10.87 3.62
C ARG A 41 -5.59 9.96 4.83
N MET A 42 -6.58 10.24 5.67
CA MET A 42 -6.86 9.42 6.85
C MET A 42 -7.18 7.98 6.44
N SER A 43 -8.08 7.78 5.48
CA SER A 43 -8.42 6.44 4.99
C SER A 43 -7.21 5.72 4.39
N TYR A 44 -6.37 6.43 3.62
CA TYR A 44 -5.14 5.86 3.04
C TYR A 44 -4.18 5.37 4.13
N TYR A 45 -3.85 6.22 5.11
CA TYR A 45 -2.93 5.84 6.18
C TYR A 45 -3.53 4.77 7.08
N ALA A 46 -4.77 4.95 7.53
CA ALA A 46 -5.43 4.05 8.44
C ALA A 46 -5.56 2.62 7.85
N THR A 47 -6.08 2.49 6.62
CA THR A 47 -6.31 1.16 6.02
C THR A 47 -5.01 0.41 5.74
N ARG A 48 -3.92 1.10 5.43
CA ARG A 48 -2.64 0.44 5.17
C ARG A 48 -1.86 0.12 6.43
N SER A 49 -1.92 1.00 7.46
CA SER A 49 -1.14 0.80 8.70
C SER A 49 -1.92 0.07 9.80
N ALA A 50 -3.23 -0.15 9.66
CA ALA A 50 -4.03 -0.87 10.66
C ALA A 50 -3.43 -2.22 11.10
N PRO A 51 -2.84 -3.05 10.22
CA PRO A 51 -2.19 -4.29 10.66
C PRO A 51 -1.05 -4.12 11.66
N LEU A 52 -0.45 -2.92 11.76
CA LEU A 52 0.56 -2.59 12.75
C LEU A 52 -0.02 -2.32 14.15
N GLY A 53 -1.35 -2.28 14.29
CA GLY A 53 -2.02 -1.87 15.51
C GLY A 53 -2.09 -0.34 15.66
N ARG A 54 -2.29 0.12 16.91
CA ARG A 54 -2.41 1.55 17.24
C ARG A 54 -1.05 2.24 17.30
N VAL A 55 -0.33 2.30 16.19
CA VAL A 55 0.96 2.98 16.11
C VAL A 55 0.82 4.50 15.94
N GLY A 56 1.85 5.25 16.35
CA GLY A 56 1.91 6.72 16.18
C GLY A 56 2.29 7.14 14.76
N ALA A 57 2.17 8.45 14.49
CA ALA A 57 2.47 9.03 13.19
C ALA A 57 3.95 8.84 12.78
N GLU A 58 4.84 8.89 13.74
CA GLU A 58 6.29 8.70 13.53
C GLU A 58 6.60 7.30 13.01
N VAL A 59 5.96 6.27 13.57
CA VAL A 59 6.10 4.88 13.11
C VAL A 59 5.56 4.71 11.69
N VAL A 60 4.37 5.27 11.43
CA VAL A 60 3.78 5.23 10.09
C VAL A 60 4.68 5.96 9.08
N SER A 61 5.19 7.17 9.40
CA SER A 61 6.09 7.91 8.52
C SER A 61 7.41 7.19 8.27
N ALA A 62 7.98 6.54 9.29
CA ALA A 62 9.21 5.77 9.15
C ALA A 62 9.04 4.59 8.17
N ILE A 63 7.89 3.90 8.22
CA ILE A 63 7.56 2.79 7.33
C ILE A 63 7.18 3.29 5.93
N PHE A 64 6.38 4.36 5.86
CA PHE A 64 5.97 5.02 4.63
C PHE A 64 7.03 6.04 4.18
N TYR A 65 8.26 5.61 4.01
CA TYR A 65 9.46 6.41 3.79
C TYR A 65 9.29 7.64 2.87
N HIS A 66 8.40 7.55 1.87
CA HIS A 66 8.13 8.63 0.91
C HIS A 66 7.12 9.68 1.43
N HIS A 67 6.72 9.63 2.71
CA HIS A 67 5.73 10.52 3.31
C HIS A 67 6.31 11.28 4.50
N SER A 68 6.04 12.58 4.57
CA SER A 68 6.46 13.37 5.73
C SER A 68 5.55 13.15 6.94
N VAL A 69 6.11 13.29 8.14
CA VAL A 69 5.34 13.17 9.38
C VAL A 69 4.24 14.23 9.48
N GLU A 70 4.49 15.43 8.93
CA GLU A 70 3.50 16.52 8.90
C GLU A 70 2.26 16.16 8.08
N MET A 71 2.39 15.25 7.11
CA MET A 71 1.26 14.78 6.31
C MET A 71 0.54 13.59 6.95
N VAL A 72 1.22 12.83 7.83
CA VAL A 72 0.67 11.67 8.53
C VAL A 72 -0.02 12.07 9.83
N SER A 73 0.59 12.98 10.60
CA SER A 73 0.16 13.32 11.97
C SER A 73 -1.28 13.84 12.11
N PRO A 74 -1.89 14.53 11.13
CA PRO A 74 -3.30 14.89 11.22
C PRO A 74 -4.26 13.69 11.13
N ALA A 75 -3.81 12.60 10.52
CA ALA A 75 -4.60 11.40 10.31
C ALA A 75 -4.37 10.33 11.38
N ILE A 76 -3.12 10.16 11.80
CA ILE A 76 -2.68 9.17 12.79
C ILE A 76 -2.09 9.92 14.00
N PRO A 77 -2.53 9.67 15.24
CA PRO A 77 -3.38 8.54 15.69
C PRO A 77 -4.90 8.79 15.70
N LEU A 78 -5.39 9.91 15.14
CA LEU A 78 -6.83 10.26 15.18
C LEU A 78 -7.71 9.12 14.65
N ALA A 79 -7.30 8.45 13.57
CA ALA A 79 -8.04 7.31 13.01
C ALA A 79 -8.33 6.22 14.06
N TRP A 80 -7.41 5.98 15.00
CA TRP A 80 -7.56 4.96 16.04
C TRP A 80 -8.58 5.34 17.13
N SER A 81 -8.95 6.61 17.25
CA SER A 81 -10.06 7.04 18.12
C SER A 81 -11.42 6.87 17.45
N ILE A 82 -11.46 6.82 16.12
CA ILE A 82 -12.67 6.66 15.32
C ILE A 82 -13.03 5.18 15.17
N ALA A 83 -12.06 4.34 14.81
CA ALA A 83 -12.25 2.90 14.69
C ALA A 83 -11.00 2.12 15.13
N SER A 84 -11.19 0.91 15.66
CA SER A 84 -10.07 0.07 16.02
C SER A 84 -9.32 -0.43 14.77
N PRO A 85 -8.01 -0.72 14.86
CA PRO A 85 -7.26 -1.28 13.75
C PRO A 85 -7.91 -2.54 13.16
N GLU A 86 -8.42 -3.44 14.02
CA GLU A 86 -9.07 -4.68 13.61
C GLU A 86 -10.33 -4.40 12.78
N ARG A 87 -11.13 -3.41 13.21
CA ARG A 87 -12.32 -2.99 12.47
C ARG A 87 -11.97 -2.37 11.11
N ILE A 88 -10.88 -1.61 11.04
CA ILE A 88 -10.39 -1.02 9.80
C ILE A 88 -9.88 -2.10 8.84
N VAL A 89 -9.17 -3.13 9.35
CA VAL A 89 -8.74 -4.28 8.55
C VAL A 89 -9.94 -5.03 8.00
N ALA A 90 -10.94 -5.33 8.83
CA ALA A 90 -12.17 -6.01 8.39
C ALA A 90 -12.90 -5.20 7.31
N ALA A 91 -13.07 -3.90 7.51
CA ALA A 91 -13.68 -2.99 6.54
C ALA A 91 -12.92 -2.92 5.21
N ARG A 92 -11.58 -2.98 5.25
CA ARG A 92 -10.76 -3.05 4.04
C ARG A 92 -11.02 -4.33 3.24
N PHE A 93 -11.09 -5.49 3.91
CA PHE A 93 -11.42 -6.75 3.23
C PHE A 93 -12.84 -6.75 2.67
N GLU A 94 -13.80 -6.17 3.38
CA GLU A 94 -15.16 -5.98 2.88
C GLU A 94 -15.21 -5.11 1.62
N ALA A 95 -14.48 -3.97 1.62
CA ALA A 95 -14.37 -3.11 0.44
C ALA A 95 -13.76 -3.86 -0.76
N VAL A 96 -12.74 -4.67 -0.52
CA VAL A 96 -12.09 -5.50 -1.54
C VAL A 96 -13.04 -6.56 -2.09
N ASP A 97 -13.80 -7.25 -1.24
CA ASP A 97 -14.80 -8.23 -1.66
C ASP A 97 -15.83 -7.59 -2.61
N GLN A 98 -16.40 -6.46 -2.20
CA GLN A 98 -17.38 -5.73 -3.00
C GLN A 98 -16.77 -5.26 -4.34
N ALA A 99 -15.55 -4.73 -4.32
CA ALA A 99 -14.87 -4.27 -5.54
C ALA A 99 -14.58 -5.42 -6.50
N LEU A 100 -14.10 -6.56 -6.01
CA LEU A 100 -13.82 -7.73 -6.83
C LEU A 100 -15.09 -8.35 -7.41
N ARG A 101 -16.18 -8.40 -6.66
CA ARG A 101 -17.49 -8.86 -7.18
C ARG A 101 -18.01 -7.96 -8.30
N ARG A 102 -17.75 -6.65 -8.24
CA ARG A 102 -18.09 -5.73 -9.32
C ARG A 102 -17.17 -5.87 -10.54
N LEU A 103 -15.86 -6.05 -10.29
CA LEU A 103 -14.85 -6.07 -11.36
C LEU A 103 -14.79 -7.41 -12.08
N LEU A 104 -15.04 -8.52 -11.38
CA LEU A 104 -14.86 -9.89 -11.85
C LEU A 104 -16.12 -10.76 -11.61
N PRO A 105 -17.33 -10.29 -12.01
CA PRO A 105 -18.58 -10.95 -11.63
C PRO A 105 -18.71 -12.39 -12.14
N GLN A 106 -18.03 -12.74 -13.25
CA GLN A 106 -18.09 -14.07 -13.85
C GLN A 106 -16.94 -14.99 -13.40
N GLN A 107 -15.82 -14.41 -12.95
CA GLN A 107 -14.60 -15.14 -12.61
C GLN A 107 -14.47 -15.43 -11.11
N ILE A 108 -15.27 -14.77 -10.27
CA ILE A 108 -15.06 -14.75 -8.81
C ILE A 108 -15.11 -16.14 -8.15
N GLU A 109 -15.83 -17.07 -8.74
CA GLU A 109 -15.96 -18.46 -8.28
C GLU A 109 -15.20 -19.46 -9.17
N SER A 110 -14.34 -18.97 -10.06
CA SER A 110 -13.63 -19.83 -10.99
C SER A 110 -12.50 -20.62 -10.32
N ALA A 111 -12.17 -21.78 -10.89
CA ALA A 111 -11.08 -22.62 -10.40
C ALA A 111 -9.72 -21.94 -10.53
N GLU A 112 -9.56 -21.06 -11.51
CA GLU A 112 -8.33 -20.30 -11.75
C GLU A 112 -7.99 -19.37 -10.59
N ILE A 113 -8.99 -18.83 -9.89
CA ILE A 113 -8.74 -18.01 -8.68
C ILE A 113 -8.16 -18.89 -7.57
N ALA A 114 -8.69 -20.09 -7.37
CA ALA A 114 -8.15 -21.01 -6.36
C ALA A 114 -6.70 -21.45 -6.68
N GLU A 115 -6.40 -21.71 -7.94
CA GLU A 115 -5.04 -21.99 -8.41
C GLU A 115 -4.12 -20.79 -8.19
N ALA A 116 -4.54 -19.58 -8.54
CA ALA A 116 -3.78 -18.36 -8.33
C ALA A 116 -3.50 -18.11 -6.84
N VAL A 117 -4.45 -18.40 -5.94
CA VAL A 117 -4.23 -18.35 -4.48
C VAL A 117 -3.12 -19.31 -4.05
N ALA A 118 -3.12 -20.54 -4.57
CA ALA A 118 -2.09 -21.53 -4.25
C ALA A 118 -0.69 -21.04 -4.71
N LEU A 119 -0.58 -20.51 -5.93
CA LEU A 119 0.66 -19.97 -6.46
C LEU A 119 1.19 -18.77 -5.64
N VAL A 120 0.29 -17.87 -5.23
CA VAL A 120 0.69 -16.71 -4.40
C VAL A 120 1.12 -17.17 -3.01
N ARG A 121 0.46 -18.16 -2.41
CA ARG A 121 0.87 -18.74 -1.12
C ARG A 121 2.26 -19.38 -1.21
N ASP A 122 2.54 -20.09 -2.29
CA ASP A 122 3.86 -20.68 -2.54
C ASP A 122 4.94 -19.59 -2.69
N ALA A 123 4.66 -18.54 -3.47
CA ALA A 123 5.55 -17.39 -3.61
C ALA A 123 5.88 -16.70 -2.28
N MET A 124 4.94 -16.68 -1.33
CA MET A 124 5.13 -16.09 0.00
C MET A 124 6.16 -16.83 0.84
N LEU A 125 6.40 -18.13 0.61
CA LEU A 125 7.45 -18.90 1.28
C LEU A 125 8.85 -18.34 1.04
N GLY A 126 9.06 -17.68 -0.11
CA GLY A 126 10.30 -17.00 -0.46
C GLY A 126 10.43 -15.55 0.02
N CYS A 127 9.44 -15.03 0.79
CA CYS A 127 9.39 -13.64 1.20
C CYS A 127 9.80 -13.46 2.67
N PRO A 128 11.07 -13.13 2.99
CA PRO A 128 11.50 -12.94 4.37
C PRO A 128 10.88 -11.67 4.99
N ILE A 129 10.51 -11.75 6.27
CA ILE A 129 9.95 -10.63 7.05
C ILE A 129 11.02 -9.67 7.59
N ALA A 130 12.30 -10.09 7.61
CA ALA A 130 13.38 -9.30 8.19
C ALA A 130 13.52 -7.94 7.50
N GLY A 131 13.47 -6.86 8.30
CA GLY A 131 13.54 -5.48 7.80
C GLY A 131 12.29 -5.00 7.03
N ARG A 132 11.15 -5.72 7.18
CA ARG A 132 9.90 -5.42 6.47
C ARG A 132 8.70 -5.39 7.44
N PRO A 133 8.60 -4.37 8.31
CA PRO A 133 7.58 -4.32 9.36
C PRO A 133 6.14 -4.26 8.82
N LEU A 134 5.89 -3.51 7.73
CA LEU A 134 4.55 -3.42 7.15
C LEU A 134 4.14 -4.75 6.51
N PHE A 135 5.03 -5.35 5.73
CA PHE A 135 4.80 -6.68 5.17
C PHE A 135 4.56 -7.71 6.27
N ALA A 136 5.40 -7.74 7.32
CA ALA A 136 5.27 -8.66 8.43
C ALA A 136 3.92 -8.52 9.16
N ALA A 137 3.48 -7.29 9.41
CA ALA A 137 2.19 -7.00 10.03
C ALA A 137 1.01 -7.48 9.17
N HIS A 138 1.06 -7.24 7.86
CA HIS A 138 0.06 -7.76 6.92
C HIS A 138 0.08 -9.29 6.81
N ALA A 139 1.28 -9.91 6.80
CA ALA A 139 1.44 -11.36 6.70
C ALA A 139 0.95 -12.10 7.97
N ALA A 140 0.92 -11.41 9.12
CA ALA A 140 0.39 -11.95 10.37
C ALA A 140 -1.16 -11.96 10.42
N LEU A 141 -1.84 -11.29 9.49
CA LEU A 141 -3.30 -11.32 9.43
C LEU A 141 -3.79 -12.72 9.03
N GLN A 142 -4.94 -13.11 9.59
CA GLN A 142 -5.63 -14.29 9.12
C GLN A 142 -6.01 -14.11 7.64
N TRP A 143 -5.69 -15.11 6.82
CA TRP A 143 -6.09 -15.10 5.41
C TRP A 143 -7.60 -15.17 5.29
N PRO A 144 -8.21 -14.34 4.42
CA PRO A 144 -9.63 -14.42 4.12
C PRO A 144 -10.04 -15.81 3.63
N SER A 145 -11.27 -16.24 3.97
CA SER A 145 -11.85 -17.51 3.49
C SER A 145 -12.26 -17.45 2.02
N GLU A 146 -12.72 -16.29 1.58
CA GLU A 146 -13.16 -16.06 0.20
C GLU A 146 -11.96 -16.08 -0.77
N PRO A 147 -11.91 -16.99 -1.75
CA PRO A 147 -10.73 -17.18 -2.60
C PRO A 147 -10.28 -15.91 -3.31
N HIS A 148 -11.19 -15.10 -3.82
CA HIS A 148 -10.86 -13.84 -4.51
C HIS A 148 -10.27 -12.79 -3.56
N VAL A 149 -10.75 -12.72 -2.31
CA VAL A 149 -10.17 -11.82 -1.29
C VAL A 149 -8.82 -12.36 -0.81
N ALA A 150 -8.69 -13.68 -0.69
CA ALA A 150 -7.42 -14.33 -0.37
C ALA A 150 -6.36 -14.07 -1.45
N LEU A 151 -6.74 -14.15 -2.73
CA LEU A 151 -5.86 -13.80 -3.85
C LEU A 151 -5.40 -12.35 -3.75
N TRP A 152 -6.34 -11.40 -3.58
CA TRP A 152 -6.00 -10.00 -3.40
C TRP A 152 -5.06 -9.79 -2.20
N HIS A 153 -5.33 -10.43 -1.08
CA HIS A 153 -4.49 -10.34 0.12
C HIS A 153 -3.05 -10.79 -0.18
N GLY A 154 -2.89 -11.95 -0.82
CA GLY A 154 -1.58 -12.45 -1.20
C GLY A 154 -0.84 -11.53 -2.17
N LEU A 155 -1.52 -10.98 -3.19
CA LEU A 155 -0.95 -9.98 -4.09
C LEU A 155 -0.56 -8.69 -3.36
N ASN A 156 -1.37 -8.24 -2.38
CA ASN A 156 -1.03 -7.10 -1.53
C ASN A 156 0.20 -7.40 -0.66
N LEU A 157 0.35 -8.62 -0.16
CA LEU A 157 1.56 -9.04 0.58
C LEU A 157 2.82 -8.92 -0.31
N LEU A 158 2.78 -9.43 -1.54
CA LEU A 158 3.89 -9.28 -2.50
C LEU A 158 4.19 -7.79 -2.77
N ARG A 159 3.15 -6.98 -2.86
CA ARG A 159 3.27 -5.52 -3.04
C ARG A 159 3.99 -4.86 -1.87
N GLU A 160 3.59 -5.15 -0.64
CA GLU A 160 4.23 -4.57 0.56
C GLU A 160 5.67 -5.08 0.72
N HIS A 161 5.93 -6.38 0.47
CA HIS A 161 7.29 -6.94 0.49
C HIS A 161 8.22 -6.23 -0.51
N ARG A 162 7.75 -6.03 -1.75
CA ARG A 162 8.49 -5.28 -2.77
C ARG A 162 8.68 -3.81 -2.37
N GLY A 163 7.63 -3.18 -1.85
CA GLY A 163 7.64 -1.77 -1.44
C GLY A 163 8.70 -1.48 -0.38
N GLU A 164 8.81 -2.33 0.63
CA GLU A 164 9.83 -2.18 1.67
C GLU A 164 11.24 -2.54 1.16
N GLY A 165 11.35 -3.47 0.20
CA GLY A 165 12.61 -3.70 -0.53
C GLY A 165 13.06 -2.47 -1.32
N HIS A 166 12.14 -1.76 -1.97
CA HIS A 166 12.43 -0.48 -2.61
C HIS A 166 12.88 0.58 -1.58
N THR A 167 12.20 0.68 -0.45
CA THR A 167 12.62 1.58 0.65
C THR A 167 14.05 1.29 1.09
N SER A 168 14.40 0.03 1.29
CA SER A 168 15.76 -0.38 1.65
C SER A 168 16.79 0.04 0.58
N ALA A 169 16.45 -0.08 -0.69
CA ALA A 169 17.32 0.30 -1.79
C ALA A 169 17.57 1.82 -1.86
N VAL A 170 16.52 2.66 -1.68
CA VAL A 170 16.68 4.12 -1.69
C VAL A 170 17.44 4.62 -0.46
N MET A 171 17.28 3.96 0.70
CA MET A 171 18.08 4.24 1.89
C MET A 171 19.55 3.89 1.67
N ALA A 172 19.87 2.74 1.10
CA ALA A 172 21.23 2.32 0.76
C ALA A 172 21.88 3.29 -0.24
N ALA A 173 21.08 3.82 -1.18
CA ALA A 173 21.52 4.86 -2.12
C ALA A 173 21.65 6.26 -1.49
N ARG A 174 21.41 6.40 -0.18
CA ARG A 174 21.44 7.68 0.56
C ARG A 174 20.52 8.75 -0.05
N LEU A 175 19.40 8.33 -0.60
CA LEU A 175 18.37 9.22 -1.13
C LEU A 175 17.43 9.60 0.02
N PRO A 176 17.36 10.87 0.43
CA PRO A 176 16.51 11.27 1.56
C PRO A 176 15.03 11.14 1.21
N PRO A 177 14.15 10.99 2.21
CA PRO A 177 12.71 10.76 2.02
C PRO A 177 12.02 11.75 1.09
N ASN A 178 12.33 13.04 1.20
CA ASN A 178 11.74 14.09 0.37
C ASN A 178 12.19 14.04 -1.10
N GLN A 179 13.37 13.49 -1.39
CA GLN A 179 13.86 13.29 -2.77
C GLN A 179 13.40 11.95 -3.36
N ALA A 180 13.17 10.95 -2.53
CA ALA A 180 12.71 9.64 -2.98
C ALA A 180 11.32 9.68 -3.65
N ALA A 181 10.41 10.54 -3.16
CA ALA A 181 9.08 10.69 -3.75
C ALA A 181 9.10 11.31 -5.16
N PRO A 182 9.77 12.47 -5.42
CA PRO A 182 9.91 13.01 -6.77
C PRO A 182 10.65 12.07 -7.74
N MET A 183 11.71 11.39 -7.26
CA MET A 183 12.43 10.41 -8.08
C MET A 183 11.52 9.27 -8.53
N LEU A 184 10.66 8.77 -7.66
CA LEU A 184 9.72 7.71 -8.00
C LEU A 184 8.77 8.16 -9.11
N ILE A 185 8.25 9.39 -9.04
CA ILE A 185 7.39 9.98 -10.10
C ILE A 185 8.16 10.09 -11.41
N ALA A 186 9.38 10.60 -11.39
CA ALA A 186 10.22 10.73 -12.57
C ALA A 186 10.52 9.37 -13.24
N THR A 187 10.60 8.29 -12.47
CA THR A 187 10.90 6.94 -12.98
C THR A 187 9.65 6.16 -13.41
N THR A 188 8.49 6.46 -12.83
CA THR A 188 7.23 5.75 -13.15
C THR A 188 6.39 6.44 -14.21
N GLY A 189 6.70 7.71 -14.53
CA GLY A 189 5.90 8.53 -15.45
C GLY A 189 4.54 8.94 -14.89
N GLU A 190 4.30 8.75 -13.58
CA GLU A 190 3.07 9.19 -12.94
C GLU A 190 2.96 10.72 -12.93
N ALA A 191 1.74 11.24 -13.02
CA ALA A 191 1.50 12.67 -12.90
C ALA A 191 1.93 13.19 -11.52
N ARG A 192 2.54 14.37 -11.49
CA ARG A 192 2.99 15.05 -10.26
C ARG A 192 1.90 15.05 -9.18
N ASP A 193 0.65 15.30 -9.57
CA ASP A 193 -0.47 15.49 -8.65
C ASP A 193 -0.87 14.21 -7.90
N SER A 194 -0.51 13.03 -8.41
CA SER A 194 -0.87 11.75 -7.78
C SER A 194 -0.13 11.47 -6.48
N ARG A 195 1.04 12.08 -6.26
CA ARG A 195 1.90 11.80 -5.10
C ARG A 195 2.44 13.05 -4.37
N SER A 196 2.24 14.26 -4.93
CA SER A 196 2.76 15.52 -4.35
C SER A 196 2.17 15.81 -2.96
N TRP A 197 0.95 15.36 -2.67
CA TRP A 197 0.30 15.52 -1.37
C TRP A 197 1.04 14.85 -0.18
N ARG A 198 2.09 14.06 -0.45
CA ARG A 198 2.92 13.39 0.57
C ARG A 198 3.89 14.34 1.28
N TRP A 199 4.13 15.50 0.67
CA TRP A 199 5.05 16.53 1.16
C TRP A 199 4.45 17.92 0.98
N PRO A 200 4.70 18.87 1.91
CA PRO A 200 4.39 20.28 1.68
C PRO A 200 5.05 20.80 0.39
N ASP A 201 4.35 21.66 -0.35
CA ASP A 201 4.78 22.12 -1.68
C ASP A 201 6.18 22.73 -1.69
N GLU A 202 6.53 23.53 -0.68
CA GLU A 202 7.84 24.13 -0.56
C GLU A 202 8.96 23.07 -0.48
N ARG A 203 8.77 22.06 0.38
CA ARG A 203 9.72 20.95 0.53
C ARG A 203 9.80 20.08 -0.72
N TRP A 204 8.67 19.90 -1.40
CA TRP A 204 8.63 19.18 -2.68
C TRP A 204 9.47 19.89 -3.74
N ASN A 205 9.26 21.19 -3.94
CA ASN A 205 9.97 21.98 -4.93
C ASN A 205 11.47 22.05 -4.65
N HIS A 206 11.87 22.22 -3.37
CA HIS A 206 13.26 22.16 -2.95
C HIS A 206 13.90 20.79 -3.24
N ALA A 207 13.18 19.69 -3.00
CA ALA A 207 13.66 18.35 -3.26
C ALA A 207 13.88 18.07 -4.76
N VAL A 208 12.97 18.56 -5.62
CA VAL A 208 13.12 18.47 -7.09
C VAL A 208 14.37 19.24 -7.55
N ALA A 209 14.58 20.46 -7.05
CA ALA A 209 15.78 21.24 -7.37
C ALA A 209 17.06 20.49 -6.97
N GLY A 210 17.12 19.95 -5.75
CA GLY A 210 18.28 19.19 -5.28
C GLY A 210 18.55 17.89 -6.04
N LEU A 211 17.54 17.30 -6.68
CA LEU A 211 17.75 16.14 -7.58
C LEU A 211 18.43 16.55 -8.89
N HIS A 212 18.16 17.74 -9.40
CA HIS A 212 18.83 18.27 -10.61
C HIS A 212 20.31 18.57 -10.36
N GLU A 213 20.69 18.95 -9.14
CA GLU A 213 22.08 19.24 -8.77
C GLU A 213 22.96 18.00 -8.59
N ARG A 214 22.35 16.81 -8.46
CA ARG A 214 23.05 15.50 -8.29
C ARG A 214 23.51 14.85 -9.60
N ARG A 215 23.41 15.54 -10.73
CA ARG A 215 23.82 15.03 -12.05
C ARG A 215 25.31 15.14 -12.28
#